data_a07675bc8d59e65278f4a9ff173c0e57
#
_entry.id   a07675bc8d59e65278f4a9ff173c0e57
#
_cell.length_a   1.000
_cell.length_b   1.000
_cell.length_c   1.000
_cell.angle_alpha   90.00
_cell.angle_beta   90.00
_cell.angle_gamma   90.00
#
_symmetry.space_group_name_H-M   'P 1'
#
loop_
_entity.id
_entity.type
_entity.pdbx_description
1 polymer ?
#
loop_
_entity_poly.entity_id
_entity_poly.type
_entity_poly.pdbx_seq_one_letter_code
_entity_poly.pdbx_strand_id
1 'polypeptide(L)'
;MKIAAAQIKLKTADFKYNFDNIVKYIENTDADLIVFPSADLEDLGAKDLCRDTKCLMQQLDFYERIAEKNYDKAVLIGDILIRDGRAQDVEAFEINGKKIFVSETFRDDVICDLYILAKNRYFAMNTYKDFVESIQPKSDFLYINAIGMADENIFAGGSFAKNKHNELVMQMLLCIEAVETVDFSKIMDFIDEPMEKQVYEVIKFALHEYCENTGFKKVILGLSGGIDSALTAALAVDSLGAENVFGIMMPSMYSSEGSVNDSLKLAQNLGIKTAKHTITPLFDNFMEKVAHERRHDLAEENLQARLRALILMFFSNRDNYLLLSTGNKSEASMGYGTLYGDLAGGYNLISDLTKTNVYKLSHYINREKEIIPNEIIEKAPSAELRPNQKDQDSLPEYAILDDIIEMYVEQCRSVEEIYEKYGEALVNDTIKKIYRAQFKRKQSTLGIRLTERSFGSGVCYPIVHKFV
;
A
#
# COMPACT_ATOMS: atom_id res chain seq x y z
N MET A 1 17.75 -30.14 15.67
CA MET A 1 16.64 -29.88 14.74
C MET A 1 16.99 -28.63 13.97
N LYS A 2 17.11 -28.74 12.64
CA LYS A 2 17.38 -27.64 11.73
C LYS A 2 16.06 -27.10 11.22
N ILE A 3 15.79 -25.81 11.45
CA ILE A 3 14.55 -25.13 11.07
C ILE A 3 14.87 -24.10 10.01
N ALA A 4 14.13 -24.11 8.91
CA ALA A 4 14.21 -23.09 7.89
C ALA A 4 12.92 -22.25 7.89
N ALA A 5 13.05 -20.94 7.91
CA ALA A 5 11.98 -19.98 7.75
C ALA A 5 11.96 -19.49 6.31
N ALA A 6 10.82 -19.62 5.63
CA ALA A 6 10.68 -19.31 4.21
C ALA A 6 9.70 -18.14 4.01
N GLN A 7 10.22 -16.91 4.00
CA GLN A 7 9.46 -15.72 3.60
C GLN A 7 9.39 -15.68 2.08
N ILE A 8 8.25 -16.02 1.51
CA ILE A 8 8.08 -16.15 0.06
C ILE A 8 6.87 -15.40 -0.46
N LYS A 9 6.87 -15.17 -1.77
CA LYS A 9 5.73 -14.58 -2.46
C LYS A 9 4.61 -15.60 -2.61
N LEU A 10 3.42 -15.21 -2.17
CA LEU A 10 2.17 -15.94 -2.37
C LEU A 10 1.15 -15.03 -3.08
N LYS A 11 0.38 -15.61 -3.99
CA LYS A 11 -0.67 -14.91 -4.74
C LYS A 11 -2.04 -15.41 -4.31
N THR A 12 -2.96 -14.49 -4.06
CA THR A 12 -4.34 -14.81 -3.68
C THR A 12 -4.99 -15.68 -4.74
N ALA A 13 -5.44 -16.88 -4.35
CA ALA A 13 -6.10 -17.88 -5.19
C ALA A 13 -5.34 -18.34 -6.46
N ASP A 14 -4.06 -18.03 -6.61
CA ASP A 14 -3.21 -18.63 -7.66
C ASP A 14 -2.51 -19.89 -7.13
N PHE A 15 -3.30 -20.96 -6.96
CA PHE A 15 -2.82 -22.22 -6.40
C PHE A 15 -1.68 -22.84 -7.20
N LYS A 16 -1.66 -22.63 -8.52
CA LYS A 16 -0.56 -23.15 -9.37
C LYS A 16 0.75 -22.44 -9.06
N TYR A 17 0.72 -21.10 -9.04
CA TYR A 17 1.91 -20.32 -8.71
C TYR A 17 2.42 -20.65 -7.31
N ASN A 18 1.51 -20.66 -6.31
CA ASN A 18 1.86 -20.95 -4.92
C ASN A 18 2.44 -22.35 -4.77
N PHE A 19 1.87 -23.36 -5.45
CA PHE A 19 2.40 -24.71 -5.48
C PHE A 19 3.82 -24.76 -6.04
N ASP A 20 4.01 -24.21 -7.24
CA ASP A 20 5.30 -24.22 -7.93
C ASP A 20 6.38 -23.49 -7.09
N ASN A 21 6.02 -22.36 -6.43
CA ASN A 21 6.92 -21.59 -5.60
C ASN A 21 7.28 -22.31 -4.30
N ILE A 22 6.31 -22.87 -3.57
CA ILE A 22 6.54 -23.62 -2.32
C ILE A 22 7.37 -24.87 -2.60
N VAL A 23 7.02 -25.67 -3.60
CA VAL A 23 7.75 -26.89 -3.97
C VAL A 23 9.21 -26.57 -4.31
N LYS A 24 9.45 -25.53 -5.09
CA LYS A 24 10.81 -25.05 -5.40
C LYS A 24 11.65 -24.82 -4.13
N TYR A 25 11.08 -24.18 -3.12
CA TYR A 25 11.83 -23.91 -1.88
C TYR A 25 11.97 -25.15 -1.00
N ILE A 26 10.97 -26.05 -0.94
CA ILE A 26 11.08 -27.31 -0.22
C ILE A 26 12.24 -28.16 -0.80
N GLU A 27 12.29 -28.32 -2.12
CA GLU A 27 13.27 -29.16 -2.81
C GLU A 27 14.71 -28.63 -2.68
N ASN A 28 14.88 -27.30 -2.55
CA ASN A 28 16.19 -26.65 -2.45
C ASN A 28 16.65 -26.30 -1.02
N THR A 29 15.88 -26.67 0.00
CA THR A 29 16.21 -26.35 1.39
C THR A 29 16.52 -27.61 2.20
N ASP A 30 17.71 -27.66 2.79
CA ASP A 30 18.09 -28.71 3.74
C ASP A 30 17.66 -28.31 5.15
N ALA A 31 16.63 -28.96 5.70
CA ALA A 31 16.10 -28.73 7.04
C ALA A 31 15.28 -29.93 7.54
N ASP A 32 15.14 -30.09 8.86
CA ASP A 32 14.21 -31.04 9.47
C ASP A 32 12.77 -30.54 9.38
N LEU A 33 12.60 -29.19 9.51
CA LEU A 33 11.32 -28.48 9.39
C LEU A 33 11.54 -27.24 8.52
N ILE A 34 10.71 -27.05 7.50
CA ILE A 34 10.60 -25.79 6.76
C ILE A 34 9.24 -25.16 7.03
N VAL A 35 9.23 -23.86 7.37
CA VAL A 35 8.04 -23.11 7.76
C VAL A 35 7.77 -22.05 6.69
N PHE A 36 6.57 -22.10 6.13
CA PHE A 36 6.04 -21.13 5.16
C PHE A 36 4.94 -20.28 5.81
N PRO A 37 4.68 -19.07 5.29
CA PRO A 37 3.49 -18.31 5.66
C PRO A 37 2.21 -19.06 5.29
N SER A 38 1.09 -18.66 5.89
CA SER A 38 -0.20 -19.23 5.53
C SER A 38 -0.52 -18.98 4.05
N ALA A 39 -0.95 -20.03 3.34
CA ALA A 39 -1.42 -19.98 1.96
C ALA A 39 -2.95 -20.07 1.87
N ASP A 40 -3.64 -19.98 3.00
CA ASP A 40 -5.09 -20.05 3.05
C ASP A 40 -5.75 -18.83 2.39
N LEU A 41 -6.88 -19.06 1.76
CA LEU A 41 -7.64 -18.02 1.06
C LEU A 41 -7.96 -16.83 1.96
N GLU A 42 -8.39 -17.08 3.20
CA GLU A 42 -8.73 -16.04 4.16
C GLU A 42 -7.50 -15.21 4.53
N ASP A 43 -6.38 -15.86 4.85
CA ASP A 43 -5.12 -15.23 5.23
C ASP A 43 -4.45 -14.47 4.08
N LEU A 44 -4.74 -14.84 2.84
CA LEU A 44 -4.32 -14.13 1.64
C LEU A 44 -5.37 -13.13 1.15
N GLY A 45 -6.40 -12.83 1.94
CA GLY A 45 -7.37 -11.77 1.65
C GLY A 45 -8.29 -12.05 0.46
N ALA A 46 -8.65 -13.32 0.23
CA ALA A 46 -9.44 -13.74 -0.93
C ALA A 46 -10.93 -13.33 -0.89
N LYS A 47 -11.37 -12.62 0.15
CA LYS A 47 -12.74 -12.06 0.28
C LYS A 47 -13.82 -13.11 -0.04
N ASP A 48 -14.74 -12.81 -0.95
CA ASP A 48 -15.85 -13.72 -1.29
C ASP A 48 -15.43 -15.00 -2.03
N LEU A 49 -14.17 -15.10 -2.52
CA LEU A 49 -13.64 -16.38 -3.02
C LEU A 49 -13.57 -17.45 -1.94
N CYS A 50 -13.50 -17.09 -0.66
CA CYS A 50 -13.60 -18.01 0.48
C CYS A 50 -14.97 -18.71 0.58
N ARG A 51 -15.97 -18.28 -0.19
CA ARG A 51 -17.31 -18.90 -0.27
C ARG A 51 -17.54 -19.67 -1.58
N ASP A 52 -16.61 -19.57 -2.53
CA ASP A 52 -16.69 -20.29 -3.79
C ASP A 52 -16.22 -21.73 -3.61
N THR A 53 -17.15 -22.70 -3.81
CA THR A 53 -16.87 -24.13 -3.62
C THR A 53 -15.73 -24.63 -4.49
N LYS A 54 -15.61 -24.13 -5.74
CA LYS A 54 -14.53 -24.53 -6.64
C LYS A 54 -13.18 -24.02 -6.12
N CYS A 55 -13.15 -22.79 -5.61
CA CYS A 55 -11.94 -22.20 -5.02
C CYS A 55 -11.49 -22.98 -3.77
N LEU A 56 -12.43 -23.32 -2.88
CA LEU A 56 -12.18 -24.14 -1.69
C LEU A 56 -11.66 -25.55 -2.04
N MET A 57 -12.25 -26.19 -3.04
CA MET A 57 -11.76 -27.49 -3.51
C MET A 57 -10.35 -27.42 -4.08
N GLN A 58 -9.99 -26.34 -4.78
CA GLN A 58 -8.65 -26.13 -5.28
C GLN A 58 -7.64 -25.87 -4.15
N GLN A 59 -8.05 -25.23 -3.05
CA GLN A 59 -7.20 -25.08 -1.85
C GLN A 59 -6.90 -26.44 -1.21
N LEU A 60 -7.89 -27.32 -1.08
CA LEU A 60 -7.67 -28.67 -0.56
C LEU A 60 -6.73 -29.48 -1.47
N ASP A 61 -6.99 -29.49 -2.78
CA ASP A 61 -6.15 -30.16 -3.79
C ASP A 61 -4.69 -29.63 -3.73
N PHE A 62 -4.51 -28.35 -3.50
CA PHE A 62 -3.19 -27.73 -3.35
C PHE A 62 -2.37 -28.37 -2.22
N TYR A 63 -2.93 -28.52 -1.03
CA TYR A 63 -2.24 -29.15 0.10
C TYR A 63 -2.01 -30.65 -0.12
N GLU A 64 -3.02 -31.37 -0.69
CA GLU A 64 -2.90 -32.79 -1.00
C GLU A 64 -1.77 -33.04 -2.02
N ARG A 65 -1.68 -32.26 -3.07
CA ARG A 65 -0.62 -32.37 -4.09
C ARG A 65 0.79 -32.10 -3.54
N ILE A 66 0.94 -31.20 -2.57
CA ILE A 66 2.23 -31.02 -1.88
C ILE A 66 2.53 -32.26 -1.03
N ALA A 67 1.54 -32.81 -0.33
CA ALA A 67 1.70 -34.02 0.49
C ALA A 67 2.05 -35.27 -0.34
N GLU A 68 1.50 -35.43 -1.52
CA GLU A 68 1.80 -36.53 -2.45
C GLU A 68 3.30 -36.60 -2.86
N LYS A 69 4.02 -35.48 -2.78
CA LYS A 69 5.47 -35.46 -3.01
C LYS A 69 6.26 -36.24 -1.96
N ASN A 70 5.68 -36.46 -0.78
CA ASN A 70 6.19 -37.25 0.31
C ASN A 70 7.67 -36.95 0.65
N TYR A 71 7.93 -35.72 1.07
CA TYR A 71 9.27 -35.25 1.44
C TYR A 71 9.79 -35.95 2.70
N ASP A 72 11.11 -36.07 2.81
CA ASP A 72 11.85 -36.63 3.97
C ASP A 72 11.93 -35.65 5.16
N LYS A 73 11.34 -34.48 5.03
CA LYS A 73 11.28 -33.38 6.01
C LYS A 73 9.84 -32.99 6.29
N ALA A 74 9.61 -32.37 7.46
CA ALA A 74 8.34 -31.77 7.77
C ALA A 74 8.20 -30.40 7.09
N VAL A 75 7.02 -30.12 6.51
CA VAL A 75 6.67 -28.83 5.90
C VAL A 75 5.48 -28.26 6.64
N LEU A 76 5.59 -27.03 7.13
CA LEU A 76 4.48 -26.30 7.75
C LEU A 76 4.13 -25.11 6.87
N ILE A 77 2.86 -25.01 6.45
CA ILE A 77 2.32 -23.90 5.65
C ILE A 77 1.17 -23.31 6.46
N GLY A 78 1.38 -22.13 7.06
CA GLY A 78 0.43 -21.65 8.06
C GLY A 78 0.32 -22.61 9.24
N ASP A 79 -0.85 -23.16 9.45
CA ASP A 79 -1.16 -24.20 10.44
C ASP A 79 -1.31 -25.62 9.83
N ILE A 80 -1.09 -25.76 8.53
CA ILE A 80 -1.14 -27.06 7.86
C ILE A 80 0.23 -27.75 7.88
N LEU A 81 0.35 -28.82 8.64
CA LEU A 81 1.53 -29.69 8.67
C LEU A 81 1.44 -30.75 7.57
N ILE A 82 2.47 -30.80 6.74
CA ILE A 82 2.65 -31.80 5.69
C ILE A 82 3.82 -32.70 6.08
N ARG A 83 3.52 -33.98 6.36
CA ARG A 83 4.49 -34.98 6.73
C ARG A 83 3.99 -36.40 6.42
N ASP A 84 4.90 -37.30 6.06
CA ASP A 84 4.59 -38.71 5.77
C ASP A 84 3.47 -38.88 4.71
N GLY A 85 3.49 -38.02 3.68
CA GLY A 85 2.51 -38.05 2.58
C GLY A 85 1.10 -37.54 2.97
N ARG A 86 0.95 -36.81 4.07
CA ARG A 86 -0.33 -36.31 4.56
C ARG A 86 -0.26 -34.83 4.89
N ALA A 87 -1.34 -34.13 4.62
CA ALA A 87 -1.57 -32.75 5.09
C ALA A 87 -2.63 -32.78 6.20
N GLN A 88 -2.36 -32.09 7.31
CA GLN A 88 -3.29 -31.99 8.44
C GLN A 88 -3.17 -30.63 9.13
N ASP A 89 -4.28 -30.10 9.56
CA ASP A 89 -4.36 -28.95 10.45
C ASP A 89 -3.81 -29.29 11.84
N VAL A 90 -2.97 -28.42 12.42
CA VAL A 90 -2.31 -28.68 13.70
C VAL A 90 -2.21 -27.43 14.56
N GLU A 91 -2.53 -27.57 15.86
CA GLU A 91 -2.15 -26.59 16.88
C GLU A 91 -0.81 -26.96 17.56
N ALA A 92 -0.44 -28.24 17.55
CA ALA A 92 0.83 -28.72 18.11
C ALA A 92 1.27 -30.05 17.49
N PHE A 93 2.60 -30.25 17.39
CA PHE A 93 3.19 -31.50 16.94
C PHE A 93 4.61 -31.67 17.50
N GLU A 94 5.22 -32.82 17.28
CA GLU A 94 6.58 -33.10 17.70
C GLU A 94 7.49 -33.48 16.54
N ILE A 95 8.72 -32.95 16.53
CA ILE A 95 9.80 -33.33 15.64
C ILE A 95 11.09 -33.51 16.46
N ASN A 96 11.74 -34.67 16.33
CA ASN A 96 13.00 -34.96 17.01
C ASN A 96 12.93 -34.74 18.55
N GLY A 97 11.78 -35.06 19.16
CA GLY A 97 11.55 -34.90 20.59
C GLY A 97 11.32 -33.45 21.06
N LYS A 98 11.17 -32.51 20.15
CA LYS A 98 10.80 -31.12 20.46
C LYS A 98 9.33 -30.89 20.20
N LYS A 99 8.64 -30.27 21.18
CA LYS A 99 7.25 -29.86 21.07
C LYS A 99 7.14 -28.51 20.38
N ILE A 100 6.44 -28.47 19.25
CA ILE A 100 6.18 -27.27 18.45
C ILE A 100 4.71 -26.91 18.62
N PHE A 101 4.44 -25.63 18.88
CA PHE A 101 3.09 -25.08 18.97
C PHE A 101 2.89 -24.07 17.85
N VAL A 102 1.73 -24.13 17.19
CA VAL A 102 1.34 -23.25 16.08
C VAL A 102 0.05 -22.53 16.44
N SER A 103 -0.03 -21.24 16.15
CA SER A 103 -1.23 -20.45 16.41
C SER A 103 -1.29 -19.23 15.49
N GLU A 104 -2.49 -18.76 15.22
CA GLU A 104 -2.74 -17.50 14.50
C GLU A 104 -2.58 -16.26 15.40
N THR A 105 -2.63 -16.42 16.71
CA THR A 105 -2.50 -15.32 17.68
C THR A 105 -1.46 -15.67 18.72
N PHE A 106 -0.63 -14.70 19.11
CA PHE A 106 0.37 -14.93 20.17
C PHE A 106 -0.30 -15.13 21.53
N ARG A 107 0.12 -16.18 22.23
CA ARG A 107 -0.36 -16.56 23.56
C ARG A 107 0.85 -16.78 24.46
N ASP A 108 0.91 -16.10 25.58
CA ASP A 108 2.04 -16.14 26.55
C ASP A 108 1.94 -17.26 27.60
N ASP A 109 0.83 -17.99 27.63
CA ASP A 109 0.54 -19.09 28.55
C ASP A 109 0.97 -20.48 28.03
N VAL A 110 1.49 -20.56 26.81
CA VAL A 110 1.83 -21.83 26.15
C VAL A 110 3.24 -22.29 26.54
N ILE A 111 3.35 -23.59 26.91
CA ILE A 111 4.62 -24.26 27.20
C ILE A 111 4.99 -25.17 26.02
N CYS A 112 6.04 -24.82 25.28
CA CYS A 112 6.57 -25.57 24.17
C CYS A 112 8.08 -25.34 24.00
N ASP A 113 8.73 -26.04 23.08
CA ASP A 113 10.14 -25.80 22.72
C ASP A 113 10.26 -24.73 21.65
N LEU A 114 9.32 -24.71 20.71
CA LEU A 114 9.22 -23.72 19.64
C LEU A 114 7.77 -23.26 19.48
N TYR A 115 7.55 -21.96 19.48
CA TYR A 115 6.28 -21.33 19.14
C TYR A 115 6.34 -20.74 17.75
N ILE A 116 5.41 -21.10 16.86
CA ILE A 116 5.27 -20.55 15.50
C ILE A 116 3.98 -19.74 15.42
N LEU A 117 4.10 -18.45 15.08
CA LEU A 117 2.96 -17.58 14.81
C LEU A 117 2.67 -17.62 13.30
N ALA A 118 1.56 -18.28 12.95
CA ALA A 118 1.19 -18.62 11.57
C ALA A 118 0.01 -17.75 11.08
N LYS A 119 0.18 -16.43 11.09
CA LYS A 119 -0.82 -15.48 10.59
C LYS A 119 -0.18 -14.40 9.73
N ASN A 120 -0.64 -14.28 8.49
CA ASN A 120 -0.17 -13.20 7.63
C ASN A 120 -0.65 -11.84 8.14
N ARG A 121 0.26 -10.86 8.14
CA ARG A 121 -0.01 -9.49 8.58
C ARG A 121 0.21 -8.52 7.44
N TYR A 122 -0.75 -7.63 7.24
CA TYR A 122 -0.59 -6.52 6.30
C TYR A 122 0.43 -5.50 6.80
N PHE A 123 1.13 -4.89 5.87
CA PHE A 123 2.01 -3.78 6.16
C PHE A 123 1.22 -2.58 6.71
N ALA A 124 1.78 -1.93 7.73
CA ALA A 124 1.35 -0.62 8.18
C ALA A 124 2.58 0.18 8.66
N MET A 125 2.65 1.44 8.26
CA MET A 125 3.73 2.35 8.64
C MET A 125 3.86 2.46 10.16
N ASN A 126 5.10 2.54 10.64
CA ASN A 126 5.45 2.75 12.05
C ASN A 126 4.95 1.67 13.04
N THR A 127 4.50 0.50 12.56
CA THR A 127 3.96 -0.55 13.44
C THR A 127 4.86 -1.78 13.56
N TYR A 128 5.83 -1.96 12.68
CA TYR A 128 6.63 -3.18 12.63
C TYR A 128 7.49 -3.37 13.89
N LYS A 129 8.18 -2.31 14.33
CA LYS A 129 9.00 -2.35 15.55
C LYS A 129 8.18 -2.66 16.78
N ASP A 130 7.06 -1.95 16.95
CA ASP A 130 6.15 -2.17 18.09
C ASP A 130 5.60 -3.60 18.08
N PHE A 131 5.30 -4.14 16.90
CA PHE A 131 4.87 -5.54 16.76
C PHE A 131 5.97 -6.51 17.22
N VAL A 132 7.21 -6.35 16.75
CA VAL A 132 8.34 -7.18 17.18
C VAL A 132 8.56 -7.08 18.69
N GLU A 133 8.51 -5.87 19.25
CA GLU A 133 8.68 -5.61 20.68
C GLU A 133 7.52 -6.16 21.54
N SER A 134 6.29 -6.17 21.02
CA SER A 134 5.10 -6.68 21.72
C SER A 134 5.14 -8.20 21.93
N ILE A 135 5.85 -8.93 21.08
CA ILE A 135 6.00 -10.38 21.20
C ILE A 135 7.08 -10.71 22.25
N GLN A 136 6.65 -11.23 23.37
CA GLN A 136 7.50 -11.57 24.54
C GLN A 136 7.44 -13.08 24.81
N PRO A 137 8.10 -13.94 23.99
CA PRO A 137 7.97 -15.38 24.10
C PRO A 137 8.75 -15.92 25.30
N LYS A 138 8.25 -17.04 25.89
CA LYS A 138 8.91 -17.83 26.90
C LYS A 138 9.59 -19.09 26.36
N SER A 139 9.49 -19.31 25.05
CA SER A 139 10.08 -20.39 24.28
C SER A 139 10.82 -19.80 23.07
N ASP A 140 11.55 -20.62 22.31
CA ASP A 140 11.99 -20.20 21.00
C ASP A 140 10.77 -19.83 20.14
N PHE A 141 10.84 -18.75 19.39
CA PHE A 141 9.71 -18.17 18.67
C PHE A 141 10.06 -17.87 17.22
N LEU A 142 9.14 -18.18 16.31
CA LEU A 142 9.22 -17.85 14.90
C LEU A 142 7.91 -17.22 14.43
N TYR A 143 8.00 -16.02 13.88
CA TYR A 143 6.96 -15.41 13.07
C TYR A 143 7.36 -15.47 11.60
N ILE A 144 6.48 -16.00 10.76
CA ILE A 144 6.67 -16.03 9.30
C ILE A 144 5.52 -15.33 8.61
N ASN A 145 5.84 -14.41 7.69
CA ASN A 145 4.87 -13.61 6.96
C ASN A 145 5.05 -13.75 5.45
N ALA A 146 3.95 -13.69 4.72
CA ALA A 146 3.95 -13.72 3.26
C ALA A 146 4.49 -12.41 2.67
N ILE A 147 4.96 -12.52 1.42
CA ILE A 147 5.09 -11.41 0.50
C ILE A 147 3.98 -11.53 -0.54
N GLY A 148 3.26 -10.44 -0.83
CA GLY A 148 2.16 -10.46 -1.79
C GLY A 148 1.22 -9.28 -1.62
N MET A 149 0.08 -9.34 -2.29
CA MET A 149 -0.96 -8.33 -2.14
C MET A 149 -2.35 -8.93 -2.32
N ALA A 150 -3.33 -8.29 -1.69
CA ALA A 150 -4.76 -8.52 -1.87
C ALA A 150 -5.45 -7.15 -1.99
N ASP A 151 -5.71 -6.72 -3.21
CA ASP A 151 -6.27 -5.41 -3.56
C ASP A 151 -5.44 -4.24 -2.97
N GLU A 152 -5.94 -3.57 -1.93
CA GLU A 152 -5.25 -2.48 -1.22
C GLU A 152 -4.24 -2.95 -0.18
N ASN A 153 -4.33 -4.19 0.29
CA ASN A 153 -3.54 -4.72 1.39
C ASN A 153 -2.24 -5.37 0.89
N ILE A 154 -1.13 -5.03 1.51
CA ILE A 154 0.19 -5.53 1.13
C ILE A 154 0.75 -6.41 2.24
N PHE A 155 1.10 -7.64 1.91
CA PHE A 155 1.93 -8.51 2.74
C PHE A 155 3.39 -8.21 2.40
N ALA A 156 4.08 -7.57 3.30
CA ALA A 156 5.45 -7.12 3.01
C ALA A 156 6.54 -8.04 3.58
N GLY A 157 6.19 -9.22 4.12
CA GLY A 157 7.16 -10.03 4.84
C GLY A 157 7.49 -9.46 6.22
N GLY A 158 8.77 -9.26 6.53
CA GLY A 158 9.21 -8.84 7.87
C GLY A 158 9.12 -9.98 8.88
N SER A 159 9.42 -11.21 8.46
CA SER A 159 9.50 -12.38 9.32
C SER A 159 10.65 -12.24 10.32
N PHE A 160 10.48 -12.75 11.54
CA PHE A 160 11.51 -12.69 12.58
C PHE A 160 11.46 -13.88 13.52
N ALA A 161 12.56 -14.11 14.23
CA ALA A 161 12.63 -15.10 15.27
C ALA A 161 13.27 -14.52 16.53
N LYS A 162 12.80 -15.00 17.68
CA LYS A 162 13.36 -14.70 19.01
C LYS A 162 13.69 -15.99 19.75
N ASN A 163 14.71 -15.96 20.58
CA ASN A 163 14.99 -17.07 21.48
C ASN A 163 14.12 -17.01 22.74
N LYS A 164 14.18 -18.06 23.56
CA LYS A 164 13.44 -18.15 24.83
C LYS A 164 13.79 -17.07 25.87
N HIS A 165 14.83 -16.28 25.65
CA HIS A 165 15.23 -15.13 26.46
C HIS A 165 14.72 -13.80 25.88
N ASN A 166 13.83 -13.88 24.88
CA ASN A 166 13.26 -12.73 24.18
C ASN A 166 14.29 -11.90 23.38
N GLU A 167 15.41 -12.50 22.99
CA GLU A 167 16.43 -11.86 22.18
C GLU A 167 16.18 -12.16 20.71
N LEU A 168 16.31 -11.14 19.84
CA LEU A 168 16.14 -11.30 18.40
C LEU A 168 17.29 -12.12 17.82
N VAL A 169 16.97 -13.14 17.01
CA VAL A 169 17.95 -14.04 16.39
C VAL A 169 17.85 -14.08 14.86
N MET A 170 16.75 -13.61 14.30
CA MET A 170 16.54 -13.49 12.86
C MET A 170 15.59 -12.33 12.58
N GLN A 171 15.86 -11.56 11.55
CA GLN A 171 14.97 -10.53 10.99
C GLN A 171 15.14 -10.49 9.46
N MET A 172 14.08 -10.79 8.73
CA MET A 172 14.05 -10.71 7.27
C MET A 172 13.62 -9.33 6.81
N LEU A 173 14.18 -8.87 5.68
CA LEU A 173 13.85 -7.58 5.09
C LEU A 173 12.46 -7.57 4.46
N LEU A 174 11.85 -6.39 4.36
CA LEU A 174 10.56 -6.20 3.71
C LEU A 174 10.66 -6.38 2.19
N CYS A 175 9.61 -6.93 1.59
CA CYS A 175 9.43 -7.11 0.15
C CYS A 175 10.52 -7.98 -0.54
N ILE A 176 11.29 -8.76 0.21
CA ILE A 176 12.37 -9.62 -0.30
C ILE A 176 12.08 -11.08 0.04
N GLU A 177 11.99 -11.93 -0.98
CA GLU A 177 11.90 -13.38 -0.76
C GLU A 177 13.24 -13.91 -0.21
N ALA A 178 13.17 -14.67 0.87
CA ALA A 178 14.33 -15.30 1.49
C ALA A 178 13.95 -16.61 2.20
N VAL A 179 14.91 -17.54 2.24
CA VAL A 179 14.84 -18.71 3.12
C VAL A 179 16.07 -18.72 4.00
N GLU A 180 15.85 -18.65 5.31
CA GLU A 180 16.94 -18.61 6.28
C GLU A 180 16.85 -19.78 7.26
N THR A 181 18.01 -20.38 7.61
CA THR A 181 18.08 -21.32 8.71
C THR A 181 18.11 -20.56 10.02
N VAL A 182 17.15 -20.86 10.90
CA VAL A 182 17.03 -20.17 12.21
C VAL A 182 18.01 -20.76 13.20
N ASP A 183 18.94 -19.94 13.69
CA ASP A 183 19.87 -20.29 14.77
C ASP A 183 19.52 -19.51 16.04
N PHE A 184 18.81 -20.15 16.96
CA PHE A 184 18.35 -19.54 18.21
C PHE A 184 19.47 -19.17 19.20
N SER A 185 20.73 -19.51 18.89
CA SER A 185 21.90 -19.11 19.68
C SER A 185 22.54 -17.82 19.19
N LYS A 186 22.23 -17.37 17.96
CA LYS A 186 22.85 -16.22 17.31
C LYS A 186 22.02 -14.97 17.50
N ILE A 187 22.35 -14.18 18.51
CA ILE A 187 21.69 -12.90 18.80
C ILE A 187 22.09 -11.86 17.74
N MET A 188 21.13 -11.01 17.35
CA MET A 188 21.34 -9.87 16.47
C MET A 188 20.62 -8.62 17.00
N ASP A 189 21.10 -7.45 16.60
CA ASP A 189 20.41 -6.19 16.83
C ASP A 189 19.23 -6.03 15.86
N PHE A 190 18.19 -5.32 16.33
CA PHE A 190 17.06 -4.97 15.49
C PHE A 190 17.49 -4.00 14.36
N ILE A 191 17.19 -4.35 13.13
CA ILE A 191 17.43 -3.50 11.96
C ILE A 191 16.25 -2.53 11.85
N ASP A 192 16.45 -1.29 12.31
CA ASP A 192 15.46 -0.22 12.26
C ASP A 192 15.64 0.58 10.95
N GLU A 193 14.89 0.22 9.92
CA GLU A 193 14.93 0.94 8.65
C GLU A 193 14.05 2.20 8.72
N PRO A 194 14.50 3.35 8.15
CA PRO A 194 13.70 4.56 8.08
C PRO A 194 12.31 4.31 7.46
N MET A 195 11.27 4.93 8.00
CA MET A 195 9.89 4.78 7.52
C MET A 195 9.78 5.09 6.02
N GLU A 196 10.47 6.12 5.55
CA GLU A 196 10.48 6.50 4.14
C GLU A 196 11.02 5.39 3.23
N LYS A 197 12.04 4.64 3.69
CA LYS A 197 12.58 3.49 2.97
C LYS A 197 11.56 2.36 2.90
N GLN A 198 10.96 2.02 4.04
CA GLN A 198 9.95 0.96 4.11
C GLN A 198 8.77 1.26 3.18
N VAL A 199 8.22 2.47 3.26
CA VAL A 199 7.09 2.91 2.42
C VAL A 199 7.45 2.93 0.94
N TYR A 200 8.63 3.43 0.59
CA TYR A 200 9.13 3.45 -0.77
C TYR A 200 9.20 2.05 -1.39
N GLU A 201 9.78 1.08 -0.68
CA GLU A 201 9.90 -0.30 -1.17
C GLU A 201 8.52 -0.98 -1.26
N VAL A 202 7.64 -0.76 -0.29
CA VAL A 202 6.28 -1.32 -0.30
C VAL A 202 5.45 -0.76 -1.46
N ILE A 203 5.49 0.54 -1.75
CA ILE A 203 4.74 1.13 -2.87
C ILE A 203 5.27 0.60 -4.21
N LYS A 204 6.58 0.50 -4.39
CA LYS A 204 7.18 -0.06 -5.61
C LYS A 204 6.73 -1.50 -5.82
N PHE A 205 6.82 -2.30 -4.77
CA PHE A 205 6.37 -3.69 -4.78
C PHE A 205 4.87 -3.78 -5.15
N ALA A 206 4.03 -2.99 -4.48
CA ALA A 206 2.58 -3.00 -4.69
C ALA A 206 2.18 -2.65 -6.13
N LEU A 207 2.78 -1.63 -6.74
CA LEU A 207 2.48 -1.28 -8.13
C LEU A 207 2.93 -2.38 -9.09
N HIS A 208 4.12 -2.95 -8.88
CA HIS A 208 4.61 -4.08 -9.69
C HIS A 208 3.65 -5.27 -9.63
N GLU A 209 3.26 -5.69 -8.41
CA GLU A 209 2.35 -6.81 -8.19
C GLU A 209 0.95 -6.54 -8.77
N TYR A 210 0.43 -5.32 -8.59
CA TYR A 210 -0.86 -4.95 -9.16
C TYR A 210 -0.86 -5.08 -10.69
N CYS A 211 0.19 -4.56 -11.33
CA CYS A 211 0.34 -4.65 -12.78
C CYS A 211 0.53 -6.10 -13.25
N GLU A 212 1.35 -6.89 -12.55
CA GLU A 212 1.56 -8.31 -12.87
C GLU A 212 0.26 -9.11 -12.79
N ASN A 213 -0.48 -8.96 -11.69
CA ASN A 213 -1.69 -9.74 -11.44
C ASN A 213 -2.90 -9.30 -12.28
N THR A 214 -2.98 -8.02 -12.70
CA THR A 214 -4.07 -7.49 -13.53
C THR A 214 -3.75 -7.49 -15.03
N GLY A 215 -2.50 -7.78 -15.41
CA GLY A 215 -2.05 -7.85 -16.80
C GLY A 215 -1.71 -6.50 -17.44
N PHE A 216 -1.74 -5.40 -16.69
CA PHE A 216 -1.23 -4.12 -17.17
C PHE A 216 0.30 -4.12 -17.25
N LYS A 217 0.85 -3.64 -18.36
CA LYS A 217 2.29 -3.52 -18.55
C LYS A 217 2.79 -2.08 -18.46
N LYS A 218 1.88 -1.13 -18.59
CA LYS A 218 2.20 0.31 -18.69
C LYS A 218 1.20 1.12 -17.89
N VAL A 219 1.68 2.25 -17.39
CA VAL A 219 0.87 3.20 -16.63
C VAL A 219 0.86 4.58 -17.30
N ILE A 220 -0.21 5.33 -17.05
CA ILE A 220 -0.37 6.71 -17.51
C ILE A 220 -0.80 7.59 -16.34
N LEU A 221 -0.31 8.83 -16.29
CA LEU A 221 -0.73 9.80 -15.28
C LEU A 221 -0.68 11.23 -15.83
N GLY A 222 -1.42 12.12 -15.15
CA GLY A 222 -1.34 13.55 -15.43
C GLY A 222 -0.13 14.17 -14.71
N LEU A 223 0.70 14.91 -15.46
CA LEU A 223 1.78 15.71 -14.90
C LEU A 223 1.30 17.15 -14.73
N SER A 224 1.05 17.54 -13.49
CA SER A 224 0.52 18.87 -13.15
C SER A 224 1.61 19.91 -12.82
N GLY A 225 2.86 19.48 -12.61
CA GLY A 225 3.92 20.29 -12.03
C GLY A 225 3.79 20.47 -10.51
N GLY A 226 2.92 19.69 -9.85
CA GLY A 226 2.80 19.59 -8.39
C GLY A 226 3.45 18.34 -7.84
N ILE A 227 3.76 18.36 -6.53
CA ILE A 227 4.54 17.33 -5.84
C ILE A 227 3.89 15.94 -5.88
N ASP A 228 2.55 15.85 -5.79
CA ASP A 228 1.84 14.57 -5.77
C ASP A 228 2.00 13.81 -7.09
N SER A 229 1.80 14.50 -8.22
CA SER A 229 2.02 13.92 -9.54
C SER A 229 3.50 13.58 -9.79
N ALA A 230 4.41 14.40 -9.26
CA ALA A 230 5.84 14.16 -9.37
C ALA A 230 6.29 12.93 -8.58
N LEU A 231 5.83 12.81 -7.33
CA LEU A 231 6.09 11.63 -6.49
C LEU A 231 5.52 10.36 -7.13
N THR A 232 4.25 10.41 -7.59
CA THR A 232 3.61 9.28 -8.25
C THR A 232 4.37 8.84 -9.50
N ALA A 233 4.85 9.79 -10.33
CA ALA A 233 5.65 9.48 -11.51
C ALA A 233 7.00 8.83 -11.15
N ALA A 234 7.70 9.35 -10.14
CA ALA A 234 8.98 8.81 -9.69
C ALA A 234 8.83 7.38 -9.16
N LEU A 235 7.85 7.13 -8.29
CA LEU A 235 7.54 5.80 -7.77
C LEU A 235 7.17 4.82 -8.88
N ALA A 236 6.39 5.26 -9.87
CA ALA A 236 6.01 4.44 -11.02
C ALA A 236 7.22 4.05 -11.88
N VAL A 237 8.14 4.98 -12.11
CA VAL A 237 9.38 4.70 -12.86
C VAL A 237 10.28 3.73 -12.12
N ASP A 238 10.44 3.90 -10.82
CA ASP A 238 11.29 3.01 -10.00
C ASP A 238 10.68 1.60 -9.87
N SER A 239 9.34 1.48 -10.01
CA SER A 239 8.64 0.19 -9.99
C SER A 239 8.65 -0.53 -11.33
N LEU A 240 8.39 0.17 -12.44
CA LEU A 240 8.07 -0.43 -13.73
C LEU A 240 9.10 -0.14 -14.84
N GLY A 241 10.03 0.78 -14.61
CA GLY A 241 10.93 1.30 -15.64
C GLY A 241 10.33 2.47 -16.43
N ALA A 242 11.19 3.40 -16.86
CA ALA A 242 10.79 4.64 -17.54
C ALA A 242 10.02 4.42 -18.85
N GLU A 243 10.32 3.33 -19.57
CA GLU A 243 9.66 2.96 -20.83
C GLU A 243 8.19 2.55 -20.67
N ASN A 244 7.80 2.22 -19.44
CA ASN A 244 6.45 1.77 -19.08
C ASN A 244 5.59 2.87 -18.43
N VAL A 245 6.13 4.07 -18.26
CA VAL A 245 5.43 5.22 -17.66
C VAL A 245 5.24 6.32 -18.72
N PHE A 246 4.00 6.79 -18.86
CA PHE A 246 3.65 7.85 -19.79
C PHE A 246 2.98 9.02 -19.08
N GLY A 247 3.55 10.22 -19.23
CA GLY A 247 3.05 11.44 -18.60
C GLY A 247 2.25 12.32 -19.57
N ILE A 248 1.08 12.83 -19.18
CA ILE A 248 0.33 13.80 -19.97
C ILE A 248 0.24 15.13 -19.22
N MET A 249 0.75 16.19 -19.84
CA MET A 249 0.54 17.57 -19.40
C MET A 249 -0.74 18.13 -20.01
N MET A 250 -1.63 18.67 -19.20
CA MET A 250 -2.94 19.15 -19.61
C MET A 250 -3.19 20.58 -19.09
N PRO A 251 -2.41 21.58 -19.59
CA PRO A 251 -2.57 22.94 -19.13
C PRO A 251 -3.93 23.54 -19.52
N SER A 252 -4.44 24.39 -18.63
CA SER A 252 -5.59 25.28 -18.86
C SER A 252 -5.11 26.72 -19.04
N MET A 253 -6.06 27.65 -19.18
CA MET A 253 -5.79 29.10 -19.19
C MET A 253 -5.21 29.62 -17.87
N TYR A 254 -5.33 28.83 -16.77
CA TYR A 254 -4.85 29.21 -15.44
C TYR A 254 -3.53 28.53 -15.05
N SER A 255 -3.08 27.58 -15.86
CA SER A 255 -1.82 26.87 -15.60
C SER A 255 -0.63 27.77 -15.82
N SER A 256 0.28 27.84 -14.86
CA SER A 256 1.49 28.62 -14.94
C SER A 256 2.50 28.01 -15.93
N GLU A 257 3.29 28.84 -16.59
CA GLU A 257 4.42 28.35 -17.39
C GLU A 257 5.43 27.55 -16.54
N GLY A 258 5.59 27.94 -15.27
CA GLY A 258 6.40 27.21 -14.30
C GLY A 258 5.97 25.77 -14.16
N SER A 259 4.69 25.50 -13.95
CA SER A 259 4.17 24.12 -13.80
C SER A 259 4.42 23.25 -15.05
N VAL A 260 4.33 23.83 -16.25
CA VAL A 260 4.65 23.09 -17.48
C VAL A 260 6.15 22.80 -17.58
N ASN A 261 7.00 23.76 -17.26
CA ASN A 261 8.46 23.59 -17.27
C ASN A 261 8.93 22.61 -16.21
N ASP A 262 8.34 22.67 -15.01
CA ASP A 262 8.61 21.73 -13.92
C ASP A 262 8.25 20.29 -14.31
N SER A 263 7.09 20.09 -14.97
CA SER A 263 6.67 18.80 -15.51
C SER A 263 7.63 18.27 -16.59
N LEU A 264 8.14 19.15 -17.47
CA LEU A 264 9.11 18.76 -18.49
C LEU A 264 10.47 18.40 -17.89
N LYS A 265 10.95 19.18 -16.90
CA LYS A 265 12.20 18.89 -16.17
C LYS A 265 12.10 17.55 -15.45
N LEU A 266 10.98 17.31 -14.75
CA LEU A 266 10.70 16.03 -14.10
C LEU A 266 10.73 14.86 -15.10
N ALA A 267 10.02 14.99 -16.21
CA ALA A 267 9.96 13.96 -17.24
C ALA A 267 11.34 13.65 -17.85
N GLN A 268 12.17 14.68 -18.02
CA GLN A 268 13.55 14.53 -18.48
C GLN A 268 14.41 13.79 -17.45
N ASN A 269 14.31 14.16 -16.16
CA ASN A 269 15.04 13.50 -15.06
C ASN A 269 14.65 12.01 -14.95
N LEU A 270 13.37 11.68 -15.13
CA LEU A 270 12.83 10.33 -15.08
C LEU A 270 13.04 9.53 -16.36
N GLY A 271 13.36 10.19 -17.50
CA GLY A 271 13.51 9.53 -18.79
C GLY A 271 12.19 9.05 -19.40
N ILE A 272 11.04 9.56 -18.98
CA ILE A 272 9.71 9.15 -19.45
C ILE A 272 9.26 9.90 -20.69
N LYS A 273 8.42 9.24 -21.49
CA LYS A 273 7.74 9.88 -22.62
C LYS A 273 6.58 10.73 -22.15
N THR A 274 6.36 11.87 -22.81
CA THR A 274 5.26 12.78 -22.49
C THR A 274 4.50 13.26 -23.72
N ALA A 275 3.25 13.69 -23.47
CA ALA A 275 2.46 14.46 -24.42
C ALA A 275 1.88 15.70 -23.75
N LYS A 276 1.53 16.72 -24.55
CA LYS A 276 0.88 17.94 -24.07
C LYS A 276 -0.44 18.14 -24.81
N HIS A 277 -1.54 18.19 -24.05
CA HIS A 277 -2.89 18.41 -24.56
C HIS A 277 -3.56 19.51 -23.73
N THR A 278 -3.62 20.75 -24.27
CA THR A 278 -4.34 21.82 -23.57
C THR A 278 -5.84 21.53 -23.51
N ILE A 279 -6.44 21.75 -22.34
CA ILE A 279 -7.89 21.57 -22.14
C ILE A 279 -8.71 22.82 -22.55
N THR A 280 -8.06 23.97 -22.80
CA THR A 280 -8.75 25.25 -23.06
C THR A 280 -9.75 25.17 -24.18
N PRO A 281 -9.46 24.61 -25.39
CA PRO A 281 -10.44 24.52 -26.47
C PRO A 281 -11.67 23.66 -26.11
N LEU A 282 -11.47 22.59 -25.38
CA LEU A 282 -12.59 21.73 -24.91
C LEU A 282 -13.45 22.45 -23.87
N PHE A 283 -12.79 23.16 -22.96
CA PHE A 283 -13.46 23.97 -21.94
C PHE A 283 -14.28 25.08 -22.59
N ASP A 284 -13.70 25.87 -23.50
CA ASP A 284 -14.38 26.98 -24.18
C ASP A 284 -15.56 26.48 -25.03
N ASN A 285 -15.40 25.37 -25.74
CA ASN A 285 -16.49 24.76 -26.49
C ASN A 285 -17.64 24.30 -25.59
N PHE A 286 -17.34 23.71 -24.43
CA PHE A 286 -18.36 23.34 -23.45
C PHE A 286 -19.10 24.56 -22.90
N MET A 287 -18.36 25.62 -22.56
CA MET A 287 -18.96 26.86 -22.06
C MET A 287 -19.86 27.51 -23.11
N GLU A 288 -19.44 27.53 -24.38
CA GLU A 288 -20.26 28.09 -25.47
C GLU A 288 -21.52 27.26 -25.76
N LYS A 289 -21.40 25.94 -25.83
CA LYS A 289 -22.48 25.05 -26.31
C LYS A 289 -23.43 24.56 -25.23
N VAL A 290 -22.98 24.53 -23.95
CA VAL A 290 -23.72 23.92 -22.85
C VAL A 290 -24.03 24.93 -21.73
N ALA A 291 -23.03 25.64 -21.24
CA ALA A 291 -23.20 26.56 -20.12
C ALA A 291 -23.74 27.94 -20.52
N HIS A 292 -23.39 28.43 -21.73
CA HIS A 292 -23.76 29.69 -22.30
C HIS A 292 -23.27 30.95 -21.60
N GLU A 293 -22.75 30.85 -20.38
CA GLU A 293 -22.19 31.97 -19.60
C GLU A 293 -21.00 31.51 -18.72
N ARG A 294 -20.12 32.46 -18.38
CA ARG A 294 -19.00 32.25 -17.45
C ARG A 294 -19.38 32.81 -16.09
N ARG A 295 -19.28 31.98 -15.03
CA ARG A 295 -19.55 32.37 -13.63
C ARG A 295 -18.33 32.36 -12.72
N HIS A 296 -17.23 31.73 -13.19
CA HIS A 296 -16.00 31.56 -12.42
C HIS A 296 -16.26 30.88 -11.05
N ASP A 297 -17.08 29.85 -11.08
CA ASP A 297 -17.54 29.12 -9.89
C ASP A 297 -16.95 27.70 -9.81
N LEU A 298 -17.31 26.97 -8.75
CA LEU A 298 -16.90 25.59 -8.52
C LEU A 298 -17.28 24.63 -9.66
N ALA A 299 -18.36 24.91 -10.42
CA ALA A 299 -18.76 24.07 -11.53
C ALA A 299 -17.73 24.17 -12.69
N GLU A 300 -17.21 25.36 -12.95
CA GLU A 300 -16.16 25.58 -13.94
C GLU A 300 -14.80 25.00 -13.49
N GLU A 301 -14.45 25.11 -12.20
CA GLU A 301 -13.26 24.47 -11.65
C GLU A 301 -13.33 22.94 -11.83
N ASN A 302 -14.45 22.35 -11.43
CA ASN A 302 -14.69 20.91 -11.56
C ASN A 302 -14.74 20.42 -13.02
N LEU A 303 -15.22 21.27 -13.94
CA LEU A 303 -15.20 20.93 -15.39
C LEU A 303 -13.78 20.72 -15.87
N GLN A 304 -12.83 21.59 -15.46
CA GLN A 304 -11.43 21.43 -15.86
C GLN A 304 -10.83 20.10 -15.39
N ALA A 305 -11.09 19.70 -14.14
CA ALA A 305 -10.64 18.43 -13.62
C ALA A 305 -11.24 17.23 -14.40
N ARG A 306 -12.55 17.29 -14.73
CA ARG A 306 -13.23 16.24 -15.52
C ARG A 306 -12.74 16.16 -16.96
N LEU A 307 -12.42 17.29 -17.60
CA LEU A 307 -11.82 17.28 -18.95
C LEU A 307 -10.44 16.63 -18.96
N ARG A 308 -9.64 16.85 -17.91
CA ARG A 308 -8.36 16.15 -17.75
C ARG A 308 -8.54 14.65 -17.57
N ALA A 309 -9.47 14.24 -16.71
CA ALA A 309 -9.79 12.83 -16.53
C ALA A 309 -10.29 12.17 -17.83
N LEU A 310 -11.13 12.86 -18.61
CA LEU A 310 -11.61 12.38 -19.90
C LEU A 310 -10.45 12.11 -20.88
N ILE A 311 -9.49 13.03 -20.96
CA ILE A 311 -8.30 12.87 -21.81
C ILE A 311 -7.46 11.67 -21.34
N LEU A 312 -7.18 11.57 -20.04
CA LEU A 312 -6.40 10.47 -19.46
C LEU A 312 -7.07 9.12 -19.69
N MET A 313 -8.38 9.01 -19.45
CA MET A 313 -9.14 7.78 -19.65
C MET A 313 -9.25 7.40 -21.14
N PHE A 314 -9.30 8.37 -22.04
CA PHE A 314 -9.27 8.09 -23.49
C PHE A 314 -7.96 7.39 -23.89
N PHE A 315 -6.81 7.91 -23.44
CA PHE A 315 -5.51 7.28 -23.72
C PHE A 315 -5.32 5.96 -22.97
N SER A 316 -5.78 5.87 -21.71
CA SER A 316 -5.79 4.63 -20.93
C SER A 316 -6.47 3.50 -21.70
N ASN A 317 -7.68 3.73 -22.19
CA ASN A 317 -8.44 2.73 -22.95
C ASN A 317 -7.86 2.43 -24.33
N ARG A 318 -7.41 3.48 -25.06
CA ARG A 318 -6.90 3.33 -26.42
C ARG A 318 -5.60 2.53 -26.45
N ASP A 319 -4.72 2.78 -25.50
CA ASP A 319 -3.35 2.28 -25.53
C ASP A 319 -3.08 1.24 -24.41
N ASN A 320 -4.14 0.79 -23.71
CA ASN A 320 -4.12 -0.18 -22.61
C ASN A 320 -3.16 0.20 -21.49
N TYR A 321 -3.25 1.43 -21.01
CA TYR A 321 -2.52 1.90 -19.83
C TYR A 321 -3.37 1.79 -18.57
N LEU A 322 -2.77 1.45 -17.43
CA LEU A 322 -3.38 1.69 -16.13
C LEU A 322 -3.28 3.19 -15.78
N LEU A 323 -4.40 3.87 -15.58
CA LEU A 323 -4.39 5.25 -15.13
C LEU A 323 -4.08 5.31 -13.63
N LEU A 324 -2.99 6.01 -13.27
CA LEU A 324 -2.66 6.31 -11.88
C LEU A 324 -3.30 7.64 -11.46
N SER A 325 -4.06 7.60 -10.36
CA SER A 325 -4.53 8.79 -9.65
C SER A 325 -3.44 9.30 -8.72
N THR A 326 -3.44 10.60 -8.43
CA THR A 326 -2.40 11.28 -7.66
C THR A 326 -2.91 11.99 -6.40
N GLY A 327 -4.15 11.69 -5.96
CA GLY A 327 -4.71 12.26 -4.73
C GLY A 327 -4.08 11.64 -3.48
N ASN A 328 -3.81 12.44 -2.47
CA ASN A 328 -3.24 12.01 -1.19
C ASN A 328 -4.29 11.92 -0.06
N LYS A 329 -3.89 11.41 1.11
CA LYS A 329 -4.78 11.22 2.26
C LYS A 329 -5.34 12.53 2.83
N SER A 330 -4.54 13.59 2.86
CA SER A 330 -4.96 14.90 3.36
C SER A 330 -6.09 15.47 2.50
N GLU A 331 -5.92 15.43 1.18
CA GLU A 331 -6.95 15.84 0.21
C GLU A 331 -8.21 14.96 0.32
N ALA A 332 -8.05 13.64 0.39
CA ALA A 332 -9.14 12.69 0.56
C ALA A 332 -9.91 12.91 1.88
N SER A 333 -9.21 13.29 2.96
CA SER A 333 -9.81 13.62 4.26
C SER A 333 -10.73 14.83 4.15
N MET A 334 -10.27 15.88 3.48
CA MET A 334 -11.00 17.14 3.35
C MET A 334 -12.03 17.14 2.21
N GLY A 335 -12.04 16.07 1.37
CA GLY A 335 -12.82 16.04 0.15
C GLY A 335 -12.35 17.04 -0.89
N TYR A 336 -11.06 17.42 -0.83
CA TYR A 336 -10.40 18.32 -1.78
C TYR A 336 -10.02 17.55 -3.02
N GLY A 337 -11.01 17.29 -3.86
CA GLY A 337 -10.90 16.51 -5.10
C GLY A 337 -12.27 16.45 -5.81
N THR A 338 -12.23 16.31 -7.11
CA THR A 338 -13.40 16.31 -8.00
C THR A 338 -13.80 14.89 -8.37
N LEU A 339 -15.04 14.50 -8.05
CA LEU A 339 -15.62 13.24 -8.53
C LEU A 339 -15.59 13.18 -10.06
N TYR A 340 -15.11 12.04 -10.59
CA TYR A 340 -14.92 11.81 -12.04
C TYR A 340 -13.93 12.78 -12.69
N GLY A 341 -13.13 13.48 -11.89
CA GLY A 341 -12.01 14.31 -12.28
C GLY A 341 -10.70 13.72 -11.78
N ASP A 342 -9.99 14.42 -10.91
CA ASP A 342 -8.72 14.00 -10.29
C ASP A 342 -8.83 12.77 -9.37
N LEU A 343 -10.05 12.44 -8.89
CA LEU A 343 -10.33 11.21 -8.14
C LEU A 343 -10.51 9.97 -9.05
N ALA A 344 -10.47 10.13 -10.39
CA ALA A 344 -10.61 9.02 -11.32
C ALA A 344 -9.26 8.33 -11.56
N GLY A 345 -9.30 7.02 -11.77
CA GLY A 345 -8.12 6.22 -12.08
C GLY A 345 -8.38 4.73 -11.92
N GLY A 346 -7.36 3.93 -12.18
CA GLY A 346 -7.38 2.49 -11.93
C GLY A 346 -6.65 2.11 -10.63
N TYR A 347 -5.62 2.90 -10.24
CA TYR A 347 -4.87 2.67 -9.01
C TYR A 347 -4.26 3.97 -8.47
N ASN A 348 -4.08 4.07 -7.16
CA ASN A 348 -3.50 5.26 -6.51
C ASN A 348 -2.39 4.87 -5.54
N LEU A 349 -1.16 5.31 -5.81
CA LEU A 349 0.03 4.94 -5.05
C LEU A 349 0.17 5.68 -3.72
N ILE A 350 -0.39 6.89 -3.63
CA ILE A 350 -0.18 7.82 -2.51
C ILE A 350 -1.47 8.13 -1.75
N SER A 351 -2.54 7.38 -2.00
CA SER A 351 -3.87 7.61 -1.41
C SER A 351 -3.89 7.59 0.13
N ASP A 352 -2.97 6.88 0.75
CA ASP A 352 -2.86 6.73 2.20
C ASP A 352 -1.65 7.48 2.80
N LEU A 353 -0.96 8.30 2.00
CA LEU A 353 0.07 9.23 2.47
C LEU A 353 -0.55 10.60 2.74
N THR A 354 -0.31 11.15 3.93
CA THR A 354 -0.58 12.56 4.20
C THR A 354 0.34 13.45 3.37
N LYS A 355 -0.03 14.71 3.18
CA LYS A 355 0.80 15.68 2.43
C LYS A 355 2.20 15.80 3.02
N THR A 356 2.31 15.79 4.34
CA THR A 356 3.59 15.79 5.04
C THR A 356 4.45 14.56 4.67
N ASN A 357 3.83 13.38 4.57
CA ASN A 357 4.54 12.16 4.18
C ASN A 357 4.87 12.15 2.68
N VAL A 358 4.07 12.78 1.82
CA VAL A 358 4.41 13.02 0.41
C VAL A 358 5.71 13.82 0.29
N TYR A 359 5.86 14.89 1.08
CA TYR A 359 7.11 15.68 1.11
C TYR A 359 8.30 14.85 1.63
N LYS A 360 8.13 14.12 2.74
CA LYS A 360 9.20 13.27 3.30
C LYS A 360 9.69 12.24 2.28
N LEU A 361 8.75 11.56 1.61
CA LEU A 361 9.08 10.55 0.62
C LEU A 361 9.72 11.17 -0.64
N SER A 362 9.31 12.36 -1.05
CA SER A 362 9.94 13.10 -2.15
C SER A 362 11.40 13.47 -1.83
N HIS A 363 11.67 13.92 -0.61
CA HIS A 363 13.04 14.16 -0.14
C HIS A 363 13.86 12.86 -0.08
N TYR A 364 13.24 11.75 0.36
CA TYR A 364 13.90 10.45 0.36
C TYR A 364 14.30 9.99 -1.05
N ILE A 365 13.44 10.19 -2.05
CA ILE A 365 13.76 9.89 -3.46
C ILE A 365 14.95 10.73 -3.94
N ASN A 366 15.01 11.98 -3.53
CA ASN A 366 16.11 12.90 -3.88
C ASN A 366 17.39 12.74 -3.06
N ARG A 367 17.49 11.78 -2.11
CA ARG A 367 18.62 11.65 -1.18
C ARG A 367 20.00 11.50 -1.83
N GLU A 368 20.07 10.93 -3.03
CA GLU A 368 21.34 10.70 -3.74
C GLU A 368 21.54 11.67 -4.91
N LYS A 369 20.46 12.05 -5.59
CA LYS A 369 20.45 12.96 -6.71
C LYS A 369 19.09 13.62 -6.87
N GLU A 370 19.03 14.77 -7.51
CA GLU A 370 17.77 15.43 -7.84
C GLU A 370 17.01 14.64 -8.94
N ILE A 371 15.97 13.92 -8.54
CA ILE A 371 15.02 13.24 -9.43
C ILE A 371 13.79 14.11 -9.59
N ILE A 372 13.13 14.45 -8.48
CA ILE A 372 12.03 15.42 -8.43
C ILE A 372 12.67 16.82 -8.36
N PRO A 373 12.43 17.71 -9.33
CA PRO A 373 12.97 19.07 -9.30
C PRO A 373 12.67 19.79 -7.99
N ASN A 374 13.66 20.46 -7.42
CA ASN A 374 13.52 21.17 -6.14
C ASN A 374 12.43 22.26 -6.24
N GLU A 375 12.26 22.88 -7.41
CA GLU A 375 11.22 23.85 -7.66
C GLU A 375 9.82 23.29 -7.44
N ILE A 376 9.59 21.98 -7.70
CA ILE A 376 8.32 21.29 -7.40
C ILE A 376 8.15 21.08 -5.89
N ILE A 377 9.23 20.76 -5.17
CA ILE A 377 9.19 20.51 -3.73
C ILE A 377 8.97 21.81 -2.95
N GLU A 378 9.60 22.89 -3.38
CA GLU A 378 9.55 24.21 -2.71
C GLU A 378 8.27 25.01 -3.06
N LYS A 379 7.63 24.67 -4.18
CA LYS A 379 6.43 25.34 -4.66
C LYS A 379 5.25 25.14 -3.71
N ALA A 380 4.55 26.22 -3.38
CA ALA A 380 3.32 26.13 -2.60
C ALA A 380 2.26 25.30 -3.34
N PRO A 381 1.58 24.34 -2.67
CA PRO A 381 0.55 23.51 -3.27
C PRO A 381 -0.60 24.34 -3.82
N SER A 382 -1.04 23.99 -5.06
CA SER A 382 -2.16 24.65 -5.74
C SER A 382 -2.77 23.74 -6.80
N ALA A 383 -4.09 23.72 -6.88
CA ALA A 383 -4.82 23.03 -7.95
C ALA A 383 -4.81 23.77 -9.30
N GLU A 384 -4.39 25.04 -9.37
CA GLU A 384 -4.34 25.89 -10.56
C GLU A 384 -5.64 25.88 -11.40
N LEU A 385 -6.81 25.89 -10.73
CA LEU A 385 -8.13 25.92 -11.39
C LEU A 385 -8.71 27.32 -11.50
N ARG A 386 -8.12 28.30 -10.80
CA ARG A 386 -8.43 29.73 -10.83
C ARG A 386 -7.17 30.60 -10.67
N PRO A 387 -7.22 31.90 -10.98
CA PRO A 387 -6.05 32.77 -10.85
C PRO A 387 -5.52 32.82 -9.41
N ASN A 388 -4.19 32.70 -9.25
CA ASN A 388 -3.46 32.83 -7.97
C ASN A 388 -3.96 31.89 -6.84
N GLN A 389 -4.59 30.79 -7.18
CA GLN A 389 -5.09 29.81 -6.21
C GLN A 389 -3.96 29.21 -5.37
N LYS A 390 -4.21 29.04 -4.05
CA LYS A 390 -3.39 28.23 -3.14
C LYS A 390 -4.31 27.32 -2.33
N ASP A 391 -3.82 26.15 -1.97
CA ASP A 391 -4.60 25.20 -1.16
C ASP A 391 -4.96 25.80 0.21
N GLN A 392 -4.07 26.63 0.79
CA GLN A 392 -4.30 27.36 2.04
C GLN A 392 -5.42 28.39 1.97
N ASP A 393 -5.95 28.74 0.79
CA ASP A 393 -7.17 29.56 0.67
C ASP A 393 -8.40 28.83 1.26
N SER A 394 -8.35 27.49 1.32
CA SER A 394 -9.48 26.62 1.71
C SER A 394 -9.13 25.59 2.78
N LEU A 395 -7.85 25.30 2.98
CA LEU A 395 -7.35 24.30 3.90
C LEU A 395 -6.43 24.94 4.94
N PRO A 396 -6.36 24.41 6.17
CA PRO A 396 -5.30 24.73 7.12
C PRO A 396 -3.92 24.41 6.55
N GLU A 397 -2.86 24.89 7.20
CA GLU A 397 -1.51 24.42 6.89
C GLU A 397 -1.43 22.90 7.01
N TYR A 398 -0.82 22.26 6.03
CA TYR A 398 -0.80 20.78 5.96
C TYR A 398 -0.17 20.14 7.19
N ALA A 399 0.84 20.74 7.82
CA ALA A 399 1.42 20.20 9.05
C ALA A 399 0.39 20.10 10.19
N ILE A 400 -0.51 21.08 10.31
CA ILE A 400 -1.59 21.08 11.31
C ILE A 400 -2.71 20.12 10.91
N LEU A 401 -3.11 20.17 9.64
CA LEU A 401 -4.16 19.30 9.11
C LEU A 401 -3.81 17.82 9.25
N ASP A 402 -2.60 17.46 8.86
CA ASP A 402 -2.11 16.08 8.87
C ASP A 402 -2.00 15.52 10.29
N ASP A 403 -1.55 16.35 11.25
CA ASP A 403 -1.49 15.94 12.65
C ASP A 403 -2.91 15.74 13.25
N ILE A 404 -3.88 16.59 12.88
CA ILE A 404 -5.30 16.37 13.29
C ILE A 404 -5.83 15.05 12.67
N ILE A 405 -5.53 14.78 11.40
CA ILE A 405 -5.93 13.54 10.73
C ILE A 405 -5.29 12.33 11.43
N GLU A 406 -4.00 12.40 11.74
CA GLU A 406 -3.28 11.34 12.42
C GLU A 406 -3.86 11.09 13.82
N MET A 407 -4.01 12.12 14.65
CA MET A 407 -4.59 12.00 15.98
C MET A 407 -6.02 11.43 15.95
N TYR A 408 -6.87 11.96 15.05
CA TYR A 408 -8.29 11.60 15.02
C TYR A 408 -8.56 10.29 14.29
N VAL A 409 -8.03 10.14 13.07
CA VAL A 409 -8.33 8.99 12.21
C VAL A 409 -7.44 7.78 12.53
N GLU A 410 -6.12 7.98 12.67
CA GLU A 410 -5.18 6.87 12.87
C GLU A 410 -5.13 6.42 14.34
N GLN A 411 -4.92 7.38 15.25
CA GLN A 411 -4.71 7.10 16.68
C GLN A 411 -6.01 7.02 17.48
N CYS A 412 -7.16 7.39 16.91
CA CYS A 412 -8.46 7.42 17.59
C CYS A 412 -8.44 8.20 18.91
N ARG A 413 -7.67 9.29 18.98
CA ARG A 413 -7.63 10.14 20.18
C ARG A 413 -8.96 10.82 20.42
N SER A 414 -9.22 11.16 21.68
CA SER A 414 -10.40 11.95 22.04
C SER A 414 -10.35 13.34 21.38
N VAL A 415 -11.51 13.87 21.06
CA VAL A 415 -11.57 15.23 20.44
C VAL A 415 -11.09 16.30 21.40
N GLU A 416 -11.25 16.09 22.73
CA GLU A 416 -10.80 16.98 23.78
C GLU A 416 -9.28 17.16 23.76
N GLU A 417 -8.51 16.06 23.62
CA GLU A 417 -7.05 16.12 23.48
C GLU A 417 -6.62 16.92 22.24
N ILE A 418 -7.36 16.77 21.14
CA ILE A 418 -7.06 17.49 19.89
C ILE A 418 -7.42 18.97 20.03
N TYR A 419 -8.53 19.29 20.75
CA TYR A 419 -8.92 20.68 21.05
C TYR A 419 -7.87 21.42 21.87
N GLU A 420 -7.26 20.76 22.86
CA GLU A 420 -6.20 21.36 23.66
C GLU A 420 -5.01 21.82 22.81
N LYS A 421 -4.72 21.08 21.72
CA LYS A 421 -3.59 21.40 20.83
C LYS A 421 -3.91 22.41 19.75
N TYR A 422 -5.11 22.34 19.15
CA TYR A 422 -5.43 23.07 17.91
C TYR A 422 -6.68 23.98 18.03
N GLY A 423 -7.38 23.90 19.14
CA GLY A 423 -8.62 24.67 19.38
C GLY A 423 -9.86 24.03 18.76
N GLU A 424 -10.99 24.20 19.46
CA GLU A 424 -12.25 23.53 19.15
C GLU A 424 -12.78 23.85 17.74
N ALA A 425 -12.71 25.10 17.32
CA ALA A 425 -13.31 25.55 16.05
C ALA A 425 -12.64 24.87 14.83
N LEU A 426 -11.31 24.83 14.81
CA LEU A 426 -10.54 24.22 13.72
C LEU A 426 -10.73 22.71 13.65
N VAL A 427 -10.68 22.05 14.81
CA VAL A 427 -10.82 20.59 14.89
C VAL A 427 -12.23 20.16 14.47
N ASN A 428 -13.26 20.85 14.96
CA ASN A 428 -14.65 20.58 14.57
C ASN A 428 -14.90 20.76 13.06
N ASP A 429 -14.36 21.83 12.45
CA ASP A 429 -14.47 22.06 11.01
C ASP A 429 -13.76 20.93 10.22
N THR A 430 -12.57 20.54 10.67
CA THR A 430 -11.81 19.45 10.05
C THR A 430 -12.58 18.13 10.13
N ILE A 431 -13.07 17.74 11.31
CA ILE A 431 -13.84 16.51 11.51
C ILE A 431 -15.12 16.51 10.66
N LYS A 432 -15.84 17.63 10.61
CA LYS A 432 -17.03 17.77 9.73
C LYS A 432 -16.70 17.54 8.26
N LYS A 433 -15.57 18.07 7.78
CA LYS A 433 -15.12 17.86 6.40
C LYS A 433 -14.75 16.39 6.17
N ILE A 434 -14.04 15.74 7.11
CA ILE A 434 -13.73 14.30 7.05
C ILE A 434 -14.99 13.46 6.85
N TYR A 435 -16.03 13.69 7.65
CA TYR A 435 -17.29 12.96 7.51
C TYR A 435 -18.00 13.27 6.19
N ARG A 436 -18.13 14.55 5.84
CA ARG A 436 -18.78 14.98 4.60
C ARG A 436 -18.10 14.47 3.34
N ALA A 437 -16.78 14.26 3.37
CA ALA A 437 -16.02 13.75 2.23
C ALA A 437 -16.23 12.24 1.98
N GLN A 438 -16.89 11.51 2.88
CA GLN A 438 -17.03 10.05 2.75
C GLN A 438 -17.69 9.60 1.44
N PHE A 439 -18.66 10.35 0.90
CA PHE A 439 -19.29 10.00 -0.37
C PHE A 439 -18.33 10.11 -1.56
N LYS A 440 -17.33 10.99 -1.49
CA LYS A 440 -16.27 11.10 -2.50
C LYS A 440 -15.28 9.94 -2.38
N ARG A 441 -14.82 9.64 -1.16
CA ARG A 441 -13.92 8.51 -0.90
C ARG A 441 -14.51 7.17 -1.33
N LYS A 442 -15.84 6.99 -1.20
CA LYS A 442 -16.54 5.77 -1.65
C LYS A 442 -16.51 5.57 -3.17
N GLN A 443 -16.22 6.62 -3.93
CA GLN A 443 -16.17 6.63 -5.39
C GLN A 443 -14.77 6.97 -5.93
N SER A 444 -13.78 7.02 -5.05
CA SER A 444 -12.39 7.25 -5.42
C SER A 444 -11.73 5.98 -5.91
N THR A 445 -10.63 6.15 -6.62
CA THR A 445 -9.76 5.07 -7.09
C THR A 445 -9.26 4.20 -5.93
N LEU A 446 -9.16 2.88 -6.16
CA LEU A 446 -8.49 1.95 -5.26
C LEU A 446 -7.05 2.41 -5.02
N GLY A 447 -6.61 2.42 -3.77
CA GLY A 447 -5.25 2.83 -3.42
C GLY A 447 -4.57 1.86 -2.48
N ILE A 448 -3.26 2.03 -2.29
CA ILE A 448 -2.45 1.20 -1.39
C ILE A 448 -2.78 1.57 0.05
N ARG A 449 -3.00 0.56 0.89
CA ARG A 449 -3.09 0.71 2.33
C ARG A 449 -1.70 0.73 2.94
N LEU A 450 -1.35 1.84 3.58
CA LEU A 450 -0.05 2.05 4.22
C LEU A 450 -0.18 2.29 5.73
N THR A 451 -1.40 2.48 6.23
CA THR A 451 -1.70 2.69 7.65
C THR A 451 -2.72 1.68 8.16
N GLU A 452 -2.80 1.47 9.47
CA GLU A 452 -3.80 0.56 10.04
C GLU A 452 -5.22 1.04 9.79
N ARG A 453 -5.41 2.36 9.70
CA ARG A 453 -6.70 3.02 9.50
C ARG A 453 -6.79 3.80 8.19
N SER A 454 -6.37 3.17 7.10
CA SER A 454 -6.54 3.73 5.75
C SER A 454 -8.02 3.91 5.40
N PHE A 455 -8.34 4.93 4.62
CA PHE A 455 -9.69 5.09 4.09
C PHE A 455 -10.03 3.97 3.10
N GLY A 456 -11.16 3.32 3.33
CA GLY A 456 -11.60 2.17 2.56
C GLY A 456 -11.75 0.92 3.42
N SER A 457 -10.73 0.08 3.48
CA SER A 457 -10.74 -1.14 4.29
C SER A 457 -10.49 -0.90 5.79
N GLY A 458 -9.68 0.11 6.14
CA GLY A 458 -9.36 0.44 7.54
C GLY A 458 -10.42 1.29 8.23
N VAL A 459 -10.89 2.33 7.55
CA VAL A 459 -11.91 3.26 8.08
C VAL A 459 -12.96 3.56 7.01
N CYS A 460 -14.22 3.39 7.40
CA CYS A 460 -15.36 3.74 6.55
C CYS A 460 -16.46 4.38 7.39
N TYR A 461 -16.59 5.70 7.29
CA TYR A 461 -17.67 6.41 7.97
C TYR A 461 -19.01 6.21 7.23
N PRO A 462 -20.15 6.18 7.94
CA PRO A 462 -21.45 6.18 7.26
C PRO A 462 -21.65 7.47 6.48
N ILE A 463 -22.24 7.40 5.28
CA ILE A 463 -22.58 8.58 4.48
C ILE A 463 -23.86 9.25 5.02
N VAL A 464 -24.84 8.41 5.40
CA VAL A 464 -26.14 8.88 5.88
C VAL A 464 -26.15 8.90 7.40
N HIS A 465 -25.78 10.04 7.97
CA HIS A 465 -25.81 10.28 9.42
C HIS A 465 -26.01 11.77 9.75
N LYS A 466 -26.30 12.05 11.01
CA LYS A 466 -26.46 13.41 11.56
C LYS A 466 -25.54 13.66 12.77
N PHE A 467 -24.43 12.95 12.83
CA PHE A 467 -23.54 13.00 13.99
C PHE A 467 -22.80 14.34 14.11
N VAL A 468 -22.47 15.01 13.00
CA VAL A 468 -21.72 16.29 12.93
C VAL A 468 -22.45 17.33 12.09
#